data_b4dd2a299f9c2899faddee0ed7f5dd39
#
_entry.id   b4dd2a299f9c2899faddee0ed7f5dd39
#
_cell.length_a   1.000
_cell.length_b   1.000
_cell.length_c   1.000
_cell.angle_alpha   90.00
_cell.angle_beta   90.00
_cell.angle_gamma   90.00
#
_symmetry.space_group_name_H-M   'P 1'
#
loop_
_entity.id
_entity.type
_entity.pdbx_description
1 polymer ?
#
loop_
_entity_poly.entity_id
_entity_poly.type
_entity_poly.pdbx_seq_one_letter_code
_entity_poly.pdbx_strand_id
1 'polypeptide(L)'
;MQLVKPERGRLWLPAGQIVDWPDVRLREVFWDEQEHLDHFDVLRQAIRRAAFFKINALTLRLNGHFEYASAPALTDPYALSPAQLQELTSYGLHCHMQVIPYLDGPAHVNFILEHDEYTKLREFPETAFQTCSTNPETYKLLLGMFQDLMDANKGGKYFHLSTDEAWFIGKADNDQCHETARARQLGSPSKLWAEFTQKTAGYLRDHGREVIFWGEEPLQAEDIPLLPSGLINGEVYSTPYNRAFRAHGIPQMIYTNSLPDDPLFPAYYVLSPKEQVHPRAAEERATAAFNEISYTSARAEADIMGAGVYAWGDLGPHPETYWLGYAVGASAAWHPGSPDPHELAHSFCRLFYGQGAHQMDRVYQLMSTQAQFWTSSWDSEPSGTLPLIFGYSYGIGPFVPHMSTLPLPPVPTADYLRLKGDWAQENARRLELAWKFLSQNDELENLLYTNLPSVEFNRYNLEVYFSIAKLCRQNLLLFKGLDEMNVGLEKAEEEAGKLHYADAVGALDQVLDQAGRIRDERNQALHDVTATWYETWFPRVRQANGRRLARAPQNFVDMGSSDAARRRQEGLVYLIEREFALPFGEWVRQVQNARNQYASTHKLPKKEIQFDWQDTSTLHSQAINREL
;
A
#
# COMPACT_ATOMS: atom_id res chain seq x y z
N MET A 1 -16.48 6.87 26.00
CA MET A 1 -15.40 5.85 26.14
C MET A 1 -14.04 6.53 26.40
N GLN A 2 -13.59 7.51 25.59
CA GLN A 2 -12.29 8.19 25.77
C GLN A 2 -12.08 8.87 27.15
N LEU A 3 -13.16 9.21 27.85
CA LEU A 3 -13.12 9.81 29.19
C LEU A 3 -13.03 8.78 30.34
N VAL A 4 -13.23 7.52 30.06
CA VAL A 4 -13.15 6.46 31.05
C VAL A 4 -11.68 6.18 31.37
N LYS A 5 -11.31 6.29 32.64
CA LYS A 5 -9.94 6.04 33.10
C LYS A 5 -9.92 4.82 34.02
N PRO A 6 -9.12 3.80 33.73
CA PRO A 6 -8.85 2.73 34.66
C PRO A 6 -7.89 3.22 35.76
N GLU A 7 -8.27 3.07 36.99
CA GLU A 7 -7.41 3.38 38.14
C GLU A 7 -7.69 2.39 39.28
N ARG A 8 -6.64 1.72 39.77
CA ARG A 8 -6.69 0.77 40.90
C ARG A 8 -7.77 -0.29 40.75
N GLY A 9 -7.91 -0.86 39.56
CA GLY A 9 -8.89 -1.91 39.25
C GLY A 9 -10.33 -1.43 39.16
N ARG A 10 -10.57 -0.11 39.09
CA ARG A 10 -11.90 0.49 38.89
C ARG A 10 -11.87 1.39 37.65
N LEU A 11 -13.06 1.56 37.02
CA LEU A 11 -13.25 2.51 35.93
C LEU A 11 -13.80 3.81 36.51
N TRP A 12 -13.16 4.91 36.19
CA TRP A 12 -13.57 6.25 36.60
C TRP A 12 -14.05 7.04 35.40
N LEU A 13 -15.15 7.75 35.60
CA LEU A 13 -15.66 8.73 34.64
C LEU A 13 -15.67 10.09 35.34
N PRO A 14 -15.04 11.15 34.78
CA PRO A 14 -15.10 12.49 35.36
C PRO A 14 -16.56 12.97 35.40
N ALA A 15 -16.97 13.55 36.54
CA ALA A 15 -18.27 14.20 36.66
C ALA A 15 -18.21 15.54 35.93
N GLY A 16 -19.20 15.82 35.09
CA GLY A 16 -19.27 17.06 34.33
C GLY A 16 -20.36 17.03 33.29
N GLN A 17 -20.57 18.17 32.65
CA GLN A 17 -21.44 18.31 31.49
C GLN A 17 -20.57 18.44 30.23
N ILE A 18 -20.86 17.64 29.21
CA ILE A 18 -20.19 17.71 27.91
C ILE A 18 -21.26 18.03 26.87
N VAL A 19 -20.98 19.05 26.07
CA VAL A 19 -21.79 19.45 24.92
C VAL A 19 -20.85 19.45 23.72
N ASP A 20 -21.01 18.46 22.83
CA ASP A 20 -20.09 18.21 21.73
C ASP A 20 -20.84 17.57 20.57
N TRP A 21 -20.54 17.99 19.35
CA TRP A 21 -21.11 17.45 18.10
C TRP A 21 -20.12 17.58 16.94
N PRO A 22 -20.22 16.72 15.92
CA PRO A 22 -19.37 16.84 14.74
C PRO A 22 -19.85 17.94 13.79
N ASP A 23 -18.92 18.66 13.20
CA ASP A 23 -19.21 19.62 12.13
C ASP A 23 -19.42 18.90 10.78
N VAL A 24 -18.72 17.78 10.55
CA VAL A 24 -18.88 16.95 9.36
C VAL A 24 -19.66 15.68 9.71
N ARG A 25 -20.77 15.45 9.01
CA ARG A 25 -21.76 14.41 9.35
C ARG A 25 -21.21 12.99 9.20
N LEU A 26 -20.59 12.67 8.05
CA LEU A 26 -20.00 11.36 7.76
C LEU A 26 -18.48 11.46 7.88
N ARG A 27 -17.90 10.64 8.73
CA ARG A 27 -16.46 10.57 8.97
C ARG A 27 -16.01 9.16 8.65
N GLU A 28 -15.46 9.02 7.47
CA GLU A 28 -15.18 7.75 6.83
C GLU A 28 -13.70 7.40 6.92
N VAL A 29 -13.41 6.13 7.06
CA VAL A 29 -12.10 5.56 6.75
C VAL A 29 -12.26 4.45 5.72
N PHE A 30 -11.31 4.38 4.82
CA PHE A 30 -11.24 3.36 3.79
C PHE A 30 -10.33 2.23 4.25
N TRP A 31 -10.86 1.00 4.26
CA TRP A 31 -10.16 -0.21 4.63
C TRP A 31 -10.05 -1.11 3.41
N ASP A 32 -8.82 -1.21 2.88
CA ASP A 32 -8.54 -1.89 1.62
C ASP A 32 -7.99 -3.30 1.86
N GLU A 33 -8.80 -4.29 1.55
CA GLU A 33 -8.47 -5.71 1.65
C GLU A 33 -8.17 -6.35 0.29
N GLN A 34 -7.94 -5.55 -0.76
CA GLN A 34 -7.77 -6.12 -2.10
C GLN A 34 -6.47 -6.92 -2.25
N GLU A 35 -5.39 -6.50 -1.58
CA GLU A 35 -4.05 -7.09 -1.71
C GLU A 35 -3.74 -8.09 -0.60
N HIS A 36 -4.43 -8.01 0.51
CA HIS A 36 -4.35 -8.93 1.64
C HIS A 36 -5.74 -9.11 2.25
N LEU A 37 -5.91 -10.09 3.09
CA LEU A 37 -7.13 -10.26 3.86
C LEU A 37 -6.78 -10.41 5.34
N ASP A 38 -7.27 -9.49 6.14
CA ASP A 38 -7.18 -9.56 7.59
C ASP A 38 -8.02 -10.72 8.15
N HIS A 39 -7.57 -11.31 9.23
CA HIS A 39 -8.40 -12.23 10.00
C HIS A 39 -9.70 -11.54 10.45
N PHE A 40 -10.79 -12.28 10.46
CA PHE A 40 -12.11 -11.75 10.79
C PHE A 40 -12.17 -10.94 12.10
N ASP A 41 -11.48 -11.40 13.14
CA ASP A 41 -11.42 -10.70 14.42
C ASP A 41 -10.63 -9.38 14.34
N VAL A 42 -9.71 -9.26 13.42
CA VAL A 42 -8.96 -8.01 13.15
C VAL A 42 -9.89 -6.96 12.54
N LEU A 43 -10.71 -7.35 11.56
CA LEU A 43 -11.73 -6.46 10.98
C LEU A 43 -12.74 -5.98 12.03
N ARG A 44 -13.17 -6.85 12.96
CA ARG A 44 -14.01 -6.44 14.09
C ARG A 44 -13.28 -5.45 15.01
N GLN A 45 -12.00 -5.67 15.27
CA GLN A 45 -11.20 -4.73 16.07
C GLN A 45 -11.02 -3.39 15.37
N ALA A 46 -10.82 -3.38 14.03
CA ALA A 46 -10.74 -2.16 13.24
C ALA A 46 -12.01 -1.30 13.38
N ILE A 47 -13.19 -1.91 13.27
CA ILE A 47 -14.48 -1.25 13.50
C ILE A 47 -14.53 -0.62 14.90
N ARG A 48 -14.15 -1.36 15.93
CA ARG A 48 -14.17 -0.86 17.32
C ARG A 48 -13.18 0.29 17.54
N ARG A 49 -11.97 0.17 17.00
CA ARG A 49 -10.94 1.21 17.10
C ARG A 49 -11.38 2.48 16.36
N ALA A 50 -11.91 2.34 15.14
CA ALA A 50 -12.44 3.46 14.38
C ALA A 50 -13.57 4.18 15.15
N ALA A 51 -14.53 3.45 15.68
CA ALA A 51 -15.60 4.00 16.51
C ALA A 51 -15.07 4.73 17.76
N PHE A 52 -14.00 4.22 18.38
CA PHE A 52 -13.34 4.87 19.52
C PHE A 52 -12.80 6.26 19.15
N PHE A 53 -12.31 6.45 17.93
CA PHE A 53 -11.84 7.74 17.40
C PHE A 53 -12.95 8.56 16.73
N LYS A 54 -14.23 8.26 17.03
CA LYS A 54 -15.40 8.99 16.52
C LYS A 54 -15.59 8.91 14.99
N ILE A 55 -14.96 7.94 14.34
CA ILE A 55 -15.26 7.54 12.97
C ILE A 55 -16.64 6.87 12.99
N ASN A 56 -17.48 7.13 12.00
CA ASN A 56 -18.83 6.55 11.92
C ASN A 56 -19.13 5.83 10.60
N ALA A 57 -18.11 5.70 9.75
CA ALA A 57 -18.18 4.88 8.55
C ALA A 57 -16.83 4.20 8.27
N LEU A 58 -16.89 2.94 7.88
CA LEU A 58 -15.76 2.16 7.40
C LEU A 58 -16.16 1.59 6.05
N THR A 59 -15.57 2.08 5.00
CA THR A 59 -15.73 1.54 3.65
C THR A 59 -14.75 0.39 3.47
N LEU A 60 -15.28 -0.77 3.10
CA LEU A 60 -14.55 -2.03 3.01
C LEU A 60 -14.48 -2.50 1.57
N ARG A 61 -13.27 -2.52 1.00
CA ARG A 61 -12.97 -3.05 -0.32
C ARG A 61 -12.47 -4.47 -0.20
N LEU A 62 -13.20 -5.42 -0.75
CA LEU A 62 -12.90 -6.86 -0.62
C LEU A 62 -12.43 -7.48 -1.93
N ASN A 63 -12.85 -6.95 -3.08
CA ASN A 63 -12.57 -7.54 -4.39
C ASN A 63 -12.87 -9.06 -4.41
N GLY A 64 -11.89 -9.91 -4.71
CA GLY A 64 -12.02 -11.37 -4.68
C GLY A 64 -12.17 -11.99 -3.28
N HIS A 65 -11.95 -11.23 -2.23
CA HIS A 65 -12.02 -11.70 -0.84
C HIS A 65 -13.45 -11.77 -0.25
N PHE A 66 -14.46 -11.85 -1.12
CA PHE A 66 -15.85 -12.10 -0.74
C PHE A 66 -16.47 -13.24 -1.55
N GLU A 67 -17.35 -14.02 -0.94
CA GLU A 67 -18.05 -15.14 -1.58
C GLU A 67 -19.25 -14.63 -2.38
N TYR A 68 -19.04 -14.29 -3.65
CA TYR A 68 -20.12 -13.89 -4.55
C TYR A 68 -20.91 -15.12 -5.02
N ALA A 69 -22.22 -15.16 -4.74
CA ALA A 69 -23.12 -16.19 -5.28
C ALA A 69 -23.32 -16.03 -6.80
N SER A 70 -23.39 -14.79 -7.28
CA SER A 70 -23.54 -14.44 -8.70
C SER A 70 -22.26 -14.65 -9.53
N ALA A 71 -21.10 -14.69 -8.88
CA ALA A 71 -19.79 -14.76 -9.52
C ALA A 71 -18.82 -15.67 -8.74
N PRO A 72 -19.13 -16.97 -8.57
CA PRO A 72 -18.36 -17.86 -7.69
C PRO A 72 -16.91 -18.08 -8.15
N ALA A 73 -16.60 -17.85 -9.43
CA ALA A 73 -15.23 -17.94 -9.93
C ALA A 73 -14.29 -16.88 -9.33
N LEU A 74 -14.84 -15.74 -8.86
CA LEU A 74 -14.06 -14.64 -8.29
C LEU A 74 -13.63 -14.88 -6.84
N THR A 75 -14.15 -15.92 -6.19
CA THR A 75 -13.93 -16.14 -4.76
C THR A 75 -12.51 -16.67 -4.49
N ASP A 76 -11.70 -15.82 -3.89
CA ASP A 76 -10.33 -16.15 -3.51
C ASP A 76 -10.25 -17.12 -2.31
N PRO A 77 -9.09 -17.76 -2.06
CA PRO A 77 -8.85 -18.48 -0.82
C PRO A 77 -9.11 -17.61 0.41
N TYR A 78 -9.73 -18.20 1.43
CA TYR A 78 -10.08 -17.51 2.70
C TYR A 78 -11.08 -16.34 2.61
N ALA A 79 -11.71 -16.10 1.47
CA ALA A 79 -12.69 -15.04 1.29
C ALA A 79 -13.79 -15.07 2.37
N LEU A 80 -14.27 -13.88 2.75
CA LEU A 80 -15.34 -13.71 3.71
C LEU A 80 -16.67 -14.27 3.16
N SER A 81 -17.36 -15.04 3.97
CA SER A 81 -18.71 -15.48 3.66
C SER A 81 -19.73 -14.34 3.81
N PRO A 82 -20.91 -14.44 3.17
CA PRO A 82 -22.01 -13.48 3.38
C PRO A 82 -22.42 -13.34 4.86
N ALA A 83 -22.35 -14.42 5.63
CA ALA A 83 -22.65 -14.40 7.06
C ALA A 83 -21.61 -13.57 7.85
N GLN A 84 -20.33 -13.68 7.52
CA GLN A 84 -19.28 -12.90 8.16
C GLN A 84 -19.40 -11.41 7.83
N LEU A 85 -19.65 -11.03 6.58
CA LEU A 85 -19.88 -9.63 6.22
C LEU A 85 -21.13 -9.07 6.93
N GLN A 86 -22.21 -9.85 7.04
CA GLN A 86 -23.38 -9.46 7.80
C GLN A 86 -23.07 -9.30 9.29
N GLU A 87 -22.23 -10.15 9.87
CA GLU A 87 -21.78 -10.00 11.27
C GLU A 87 -20.98 -8.71 11.46
N LEU A 88 -20.02 -8.39 10.57
CA LEU A 88 -19.29 -7.12 10.59
C LEU A 88 -20.24 -5.93 10.49
N THR A 89 -21.22 -6.00 9.59
CA THR A 89 -22.25 -4.95 9.43
C THR A 89 -23.03 -4.75 10.73
N SER A 90 -23.53 -5.82 11.31
CA SER A 90 -24.32 -5.78 12.55
C SER A 90 -23.49 -5.25 13.72
N TYR A 91 -22.24 -5.66 13.80
CA TYR A 91 -21.29 -5.17 14.81
C TYR A 91 -20.99 -3.68 14.62
N GLY A 92 -20.77 -3.24 13.37
CA GLY A 92 -20.59 -1.81 13.04
C GLY A 92 -21.79 -0.98 13.50
N LEU A 93 -23.00 -1.40 13.16
CA LEU A 93 -24.24 -0.72 13.59
C LEU A 93 -24.37 -0.63 15.11
N HIS A 94 -23.98 -1.71 15.83
CA HIS A 94 -23.92 -1.69 17.30
C HIS A 94 -22.91 -0.66 17.83
N CYS A 95 -21.82 -0.43 17.11
CA CYS A 95 -20.81 0.59 17.42
C CYS A 95 -21.16 2.00 16.85
N HIS A 96 -22.37 2.21 16.34
CA HIS A 96 -22.81 3.44 15.65
C HIS A 96 -21.98 3.75 14.39
N MET A 97 -21.51 2.73 13.71
CA MET A 97 -20.76 2.83 12.47
C MET A 97 -21.50 2.16 11.32
N GLN A 98 -21.36 2.73 10.14
CA GLN A 98 -21.73 2.09 8.88
C GLN A 98 -20.53 1.27 8.38
N VAL A 99 -20.74 0.01 8.05
CA VAL A 99 -19.82 -0.75 7.20
C VAL A 99 -20.35 -0.63 5.79
N ILE A 100 -19.58 0.00 4.92
CA ILE A 100 -19.97 0.36 3.57
C ILE A 100 -19.30 -0.60 2.59
N PRO A 101 -20.04 -1.45 1.88
CA PRO A 101 -19.47 -2.25 0.81
C PRO A 101 -18.96 -1.34 -0.31
N TYR A 102 -17.82 -1.70 -0.87
CA TYR A 102 -17.20 -1.02 -1.99
C TYR A 102 -17.01 -2.00 -3.15
N LEU A 103 -17.34 -1.59 -4.36
CA LEU A 103 -17.08 -2.37 -5.57
C LEU A 103 -16.70 -1.46 -6.73
N ASP A 104 -15.62 -1.83 -7.40
CA ASP A 104 -15.10 -1.15 -8.59
C ASP A 104 -15.97 -1.42 -9.83
N GLY A 105 -16.06 -0.42 -10.69
CA GLY A 105 -16.68 -0.50 -12.01
C GLY A 105 -16.93 0.87 -12.66
N PRO A 106 -16.63 1.05 -13.95
CA PRO A 106 -16.20 0.02 -14.93
C PRO A 106 -14.71 -0.31 -14.90
N ALA A 107 -13.86 0.55 -14.29
CA ALA A 107 -12.40 0.38 -14.17
C ALA A 107 -12.00 -0.31 -12.87
N HIS A 108 -10.70 -0.57 -12.68
CA HIS A 108 -10.11 -1.24 -11.51
C HIS A 108 -10.66 -2.65 -11.24
N VAL A 109 -11.14 -3.32 -12.28
CA VAL A 109 -11.79 -4.63 -12.18
C VAL A 109 -10.90 -5.79 -12.62
N ASN A 110 -9.59 -5.66 -12.45
CA ASN A 110 -8.62 -6.72 -12.75
C ASN A 110 -9.00 -8.03 -12.06
N PHE A 111 -9.39 -7.97 -10.78
CA PHE A 111 -9.80 -9.13 -10.00
C PHE A 111 -10.98 -9.90 -10.64
N ILE A 112 -11.77 -9.27 -11.52
CA ILE A 112 -12.83 -9.90 -12.31
C ILE A 112 -12.27 -10.41 -13.64
N LEU A 113 -11.61 -9.53 -14.38
CA LEU A 113 -11.27 -9.75 -15.78
C LEU A 113 -10.02 -10.62 -15.97
N GLU A 114 -9.30 -10.95 -14.90
CA GLU A 114 -8.24 -11.95 -14.91
C GLU A 114 -8.75 -13.38 -15.09
N HIS A 115 -10.02 -13.63 -14.71
CA HIS A 115 -10.63 -14.92 -14.81
C HIS A 115 -11.07 -15.21 -16.25
N ASP A 116 -10.77 -16.40 -16.74
CA ASP A 116 -11.09 -16.84 -18.12
C ASP A 116 -12.58 -16.69 -18.43
N GLU A 117 -13.45 -16.89 -17.45
CA GLU A 117 -14.90 -16.79 -17.54
C GLU A 117 -15.37 -15.40 -17.93
N TYR A 118 -14.60 -14.36 -17.58
CA TYR A 118 -14.98 -12.95 -17.73
C TYR A 118 -14.16 -12.19 -18.76
N THR A 119 -13.20 -12.81 -19.45
CA THR A 119 -12.36 -12.15 -20.48
C THR A 119 -13.16 -11.49 -21.59
N LYS A 120 -14.33 -12.05 -21.94
CA LYS A 120 -15.27 -11.48 -22.93
C LYS A 120 -15.92 -10.16 -22.50
N LEU A 121 -15.78 -9.78 -21.23
CA LEU A 121 -16.29 -8.51 -20.69
C LEU A 121 -15.26 -7.39 -20.75
N ARG A 122 -14.03 -7.69 -21.13
CA ARG A 122 -12.97 -6.70 -21.29
C ARG A 122 -13.33 -5.67 -22.32
N GLU A 123 -12.99 -4.42 -22.07
CA GLU A 123 -13.08 -3.35 -23.08
C GLU A 123 -12.09 -3.61 -24.22
N PHE A 124 -10.85 -3.96 -23.90
CA PHE A 124 -9.83 -4.42 -24.83
C PHE A 124 -9.41 -5.85 -24.48
N PRO A 125 -9.33 -6.76 -25.46
CA PRO A 125 -9.00 -8.17 -25.20
C PRO A 125 -7.68 -8.39 -24.45
N GLU A 126 -6.73 -7.49 -24.64
CA GLU A 126 -5.38 -7.54 -24.09
C GLU A 126 -5.23 -6.97 -22.67
N THR A 127 -6.28 -6.36 -22.11
CA THR A 127 -6.21 -5.77 -20.75
C THR A 127 -7.36 -6.25 -19.86
N ALA A 128 -7.05 -6.45 -18.58
CA ALA A 128 -8.03 -6.78 -17.54
C ALA A 128 -8.48 -5.55 -16.72
N PHE A 129 -8.06 -4.34 -17.08
CA PHE A 129 -8.28 -3.15 -16.27
C PHE A 129 -9.73 -2.69 -16.22
N GLN A 130 -10.45 -2.72 -17.36
CA GLN A 130 -11.76 -2.10 -17.49
C GLN A 130 -12.76 -3.00 -18.24
N THR A 131 -14.02 -3.04 -17.75
CA THR A 131 -15.11 -3.72 -18.43
C THR A 131 -15.71 -2.86 -19.53
N CYS A 132 -16.22 -3.53 -20.56
CA CYS A 132 -16.99 -2.89 -21.61
C CYS A 132 -18.36 -2.43 -21.12
N SER A 133 -18.61 -1.12 -21.07
CA SER A 133 -19.87 -0.52 -20.62
C SER A 133 -21.04 -0.70 -21.60
N THR A 134 -20.78 -1.14 -22.83
CA THR A 134 -21.84 -1.45 -23.82
C THR A 134 -22.22 -2.93 -23.84
N ASN A 135 -21.50 -3.79 -23.12
CA ASN A 135 -21.82 -5.21 -23.05
C ASN A 135 -22.90 -5.46 -21.99
N PRO A 136 -24.08 -6.04 -22.34
CA PRO A 136 -25.14 -6.33 -21.36
C PRO A 136 -24.71 -7.29 -20.24
N GLU A 137 -23.80 -8.23 -20.52
CA GLU A 137 -23.31 -9.19 -19.52
C GLU A 137 -22.46 -8.51 -18.43
N THR A 138 -21.83 -7.35 -18.74
CA THR A 138 -21.16 -6.51 -17.74
C THR A 138 -22.15 -6.09 -16.63
N TYR A 139 -23.30 -5.56 -17.04
CA TYR A 139 -24.32 -5.15 -16.05
C TYR A 139 -24.89 -6.33 -15.29
N LYS A 140 -25.16 -7.44 -15.98
CA LYS A 140 -25.66 -8.65 -15.32
C LYS A 140 -24.71 -9.13 -14.22
N LEU A 141 -23.39 -9.12 -14.49
CA LEU A 141 -22.39 -9.49 -13.51
C LEU A 141 -22.33 -8.48 -12.37
N LEU A 142 -22.10 -7.20 -12.66
CA LEU A 142 -21.93 -6.17 -11.62
C LEU A 142 -23.18 -6.01 -10.75
N LEU A 143 -24.39 -6.00 -11.34
CA LEU A 143 -25.63 -5.91 -10.58
C LEU A 143 -25.87 -7.15 -9.70
N GLY A 144 -25.46 -8.33 -10.16
CA GLY A 144 -25.47 -9.55 -9.37
C GLY A 144 -24.53 -9.43 -8.15
N MET A 145 -23.32 -8.95 -8.36
CA MET A 145 -22.35 -8.74 -7.28
C MET A 145 -22.82 -7.66 -6.28
N PHE A 146 -23.45 -6.57 -6.76
CA PHE A 146 -24.07 -5.57 -5.88
C PHE A 146 -25.15 -6.20 -5.01
N GLN A 147 -26.00 -7.06 -5.61
CA GLN A 147 -27.06 -7.75 -4.85
C GLN A 147 -26.45 -8.65 -3.76
N ASP A 148 -25.42 -9.44 -4.09
CA ASP A 148 -24.75 -10.31 -3.12
C ASP A 148 -24.19 -9.52 -1.94
N LEU A 149 -23.51 -8.39 -2.22
CA LEU A 149 -23.00 -7.51 -1.17
C LEU A 149 -24.11 -6.86 -0.35
N MET A 150 -25.20 -6.41 -0.97
CA MET A 150 -26.35 -5.83 -0.25
C MET A 150 -27.05 -6.86 0.64
N ASP A 151 -27.17 -8.09 0.18
CA ASP A 151 -27.79 -9.19 0.94
C ASP A 151 -26.95 -9.59 2.15
N ALA A 152 -25.65 -9.41 2.07
CA ALA A 152 -24.69 -9.63 3.15
C ALA A 152 -24.44 -8.38 4.03
N ASN A 153 -25.10 -7.26 3.72
CA ASN A 153 -24.95 -5.98 4.43
C ASN A 153 -26.32 -5.39 4.81
N LYS A 154 -27.21 -6.22 5.37
CA LYS A 154 -28.54 -5.79 5.78
C LYS A 154 -28.46 -4.80 6.95
N GLY A 155 -29.19 -3.69 6.85
CA GLY A 155 -29.15 -2.57 7.79
C GLY A 155 -28.10 -1.52 7.45
N GLY A 156 -27.19 -1.78 6.52
CA GLY A 156 -26.28 -0.79 5.96
C GLY A 156 -27.05 0.21 5.09
N LYS A 157 -26.69 1.49 5.23
CA LYS A 157 -27.36 2.60 4.55
C LYS A 157 -26.68 2.93 3.21
N TYR A 158 -25.37 2.87 3.18
CA TYR A 158 -24.55 3.32 2.06
C TYR A 158 -24.02 2.14 1.23
N PHE A 159 -23.67 2.45 0.00
CA PHE A 159 -22.87 1.61 -0.90
C PHE A 159 -21.89 2.50 -1.65
N HIS A 160 -20.62 2.13 -1.72
CA HIS A 160 -19.63 2.86 -2.48
C HIS A 160 -19.43 2.18 -3.84
N LEU A 161 -19.89 2.85 -4.88
CA LEU A 161 -19.65 2.49 -6.27
C LEU A 161 -18.40 3.23 -6.75
N SER A 162 -17.31 2.52 -6.92
CA SER A 162 -16.09 3.09 -7.47
C SER A 162 -16.25 3.29 -8.97
N THR A 163 -16.24 4.53 -9.40
CA THR A 163 -16.41 4.92 -10.81
C THR A 163 -15.25 5.72 -11.36
N ASP A 164 -14.17 5.78 -10.58
CA ASP A 164 -12.94 6.50 -10.87
C ASP A 164 -12.14 5.90 -12.03
N GLU A 165 -11.29 6.74 -12.58
CA GLU A 165 -10.22 6.39 -13.52
C GLU A 165 -10.68 5.51 -14.71
N ALA A 166 -11.91 5.70 -15.20
CA ALA A 166 -12.41 4.97 -16.37
C ALA A 166 -11.76 5.48 -17.67
N TRP A 167 -10.43 5.40 -17.73
CA TRP A 167 -9.58 6.02 -18.75
C TRP A 167 -9.86 5.57 -20.18
N PHE A 168 -10.40 4.37 -20.35
CA PHE A 168 -10.60 3.77 -21.66
C PHE A 168 -12.04 3.88 -22.16
N ILE A 169 -12.97 4.31 -21.33
CA ILE A 169 -14.38 4.38 -21.70
C ILE A 169 -14.60 5.21 -22.98
N GLY A 170 -15.31 4.63 -23.92
CA GLY A 170 -15.58 5.25 -25.22
C GLY A 170 -14.45 5.11 -26.24
N LYS A 171 -13.37 4.40 -25.93
CA LYS A 171 -12.23 4.21 -26.85
C LYS A 171 -12.23 2.86 -27.58
N ALA A 172 -12.92 1.86 -27.06
CA ALA A 172 -12.97 0.53 -27.68
C ALA A 172 -13.89 0.47 -28.89
N ASP A 173 -13.39 -0.14 -29.97
CA ASP A 173 -14.14 -0.47 -31.18
C ASP A 173 -13.62 -1.80 -31.73
N ASN A 174 -14.05 -2.90 -31.13
CA ASN A 174 -13.64 -4.26 -31.46
C ASN A 174 -14.85 -5.21 -31.41
N ASP A 175 -14.67 -6.48 -31.77
CA ASP A 175 -15.75 -7.48 -31.84
C ASP A 175 -16.49 -7.70 -30.49
N GLN A 176 -15.90 -7.34 -29.38
CA GLN A 176 -16.47 -7.54 -28.04
C GLN A 176 -17.05 -6.26 -27.46
N CYS A 177 -16.55 -5.08 -27.86
CA CYS A 177 -16.89 -3.81 -27.25
C CYS A 177 -17.04 -2.68 -28.28
N HIS A 178 -18.20 -2.01 -28.27
CA HIS A 178 -18.58 -0.98 -29.25
C HIS A 178 -18.74 0.40 -28.60
N GLU A 179 -17.92 0.73 -27.61
CA GLU A 179 -18.02 1.97 -26.84
C GLU A 179 -17.78 3.21 -27.69
N THR A 180 -16.85 3.17 -28.64
CA THR A 180 -16.62 4.30 -29.56
C THR A 180 -17.88 4.68 -30.35
N ALA A 181 -18.62 3.70 -30.86
CA ALA A 181 -19.86 3.94 -31.59
C ALA A 181 -20.92 4.53 -30.63
N ARG A 182 -21.04 3.99 -29.41
CA ARG A 182 -22.01 4.47 -28.43
C ARG A 182 -21.67 5.88 -27.92
N ALA A 183 -20.41 6.17 -27.62
CA ALA A 183 -19.95 7.49 -27.21
C ALA A 183 -20.23 8.55 -28.30
N ARG A 184 -19.99 8.22 -29.58
CA ARG A 184 -20.35 9.12 -30.70
C ARG A 184 -21.86 9.36 -30.78
N GLN A 185 -22.68 8.33 -30.56
CA GLN A 185 -24.15 8.46 -30.57
C GLN A 185 -24.62 9.36 -29.42
N LEU A 186 -24.04 9.27 -28.25
CA LEU A 186 -24.35 10.08 -27.08
C LEU A 186 -23.74 11.49 -27.14
N GLY A 187 -22.67 11.65 -27.92
CA GLY A 187 -21.94 12.89 -28.13
C GLY A 187 -20.59 13.00 -27.41
N SER A 188 -20.33 12.18 -26.39
CA SER A 188 -19.02 12.16 -25.70
C SER A 188 -18.80 10.88 -24.87
N PRO A 189 -17.53 10.54 -24.52
CA PRO A 189 -17.22 9.52 -23.50
C PRO A 189 -17.81 9.86 -22.13
N SER A 190 -17.83 11.13 -21.72
CA SER A 190 -18.44 11.60 -20.47
C SER A 190 -19.91 11.16 -20.36
N LYS A 191 -20.68 11.31 -21.44
CA LYS A 191 -22.10 10.88 -21.48
C LYS A 191 -22.25 9.36 -21.45
N LEU A 192 -21.31 8.62 -22.03
CA LEU A 192 -21.30 7.17 -21.92
C LEU A 192 -21.01 6.73 -20.48
N TRP A 193 -20.05 7.37 -19.83
CA TRP A 193 -19.79 7.16 -18.41
C TRP A 193 -21.02 7.50 -17.54
N ALA A 194 -21.68 8.62 -17.82
CA ALA A 194 -22.92 8.98 -17.13
C ALA A 194 -24.04 7.94 -17.34
N GLU A 195 -24.16 7.35 -18.55
CA GLU A 195 -25.09 6.24 -18.81
C GLU A 195 -24.77 5.01 -17.99
N PHE A 196 -23.49 4.65 -17.87
CA PHE A 196 -23.04 3.54 -17.00
C PHE A 196 -23.41 3.82 -15.54
N THR A 197 -23.07 5.00 -15.04
CA THR A 197 -23.34 5.41 -13.66
C THR A 197 -24.85 5.47 -13.37
N GLN A 198 -25.67 5.96 -14.30
CA GLN A 198 -27.13 5.94 -14.16
C GLN A 198 -27.68 4.53 -13.95
N LYS A 199 -27.21 3.57 -14.71
CA LYS A 199 -27.68 2.18 -14.61
C LYS A 199 -27.24 1.51 -13.31
N THR A 200 -25.98 1.66 -12.95
CA THR A 200 -25.38 1.00 -11.77
C THR A 200 -25.81 1.65 -10.47
N ALA A 201 -25.67 2.97 -10.35
CA ALA A 201 -26.13 3.70 -9.17
C ALA A 201 -27.66 3.72 -9.05
N GLY A 202 -28.39 3.76 -10.17
CA GLY A 202 -29.84 3.63 -10.19
C GLY A 202 -30.30 2.33 -9.55
N TYR A 203 -29.69 1.21 -9.94
CA TYR A 203 -29.99 -0.10 -9.35
C TYR A 203 -29.80 -0.12 -7.83
N LEU A 204 -28.66 0.37 -7.33
CA LEU A 204 -28.37 0.43 -5.89
C LEU A 204 -29.39 1.29 -5.14
N ARG A 205 -29.79 2.45 -5.71
CA ARG A 205 -30.80 3.35 -5.12
C ARG A 205 -32.20 2.72 -5.09
N ASP A 206 -32.59 2.02 -6.16
CA ASP A 206 -33.88 1.31 -6.24
C ASP A 206 -33.97 0.20 -5.19
N HIS A 207 -32.81 -0.30 -4.72
CA HIS A 207 -32.69 -1.25 -3.60
C HIS A 207 -32.43 -0.56 -2.25
N GLY A 208 -32.65 0.76 -2.15
CA GLY A 208 -32.68 1.50 -0.89
C GLY A 208 -31.30 1.95 -0.36
N ARG A 209 -30.27 1.97 -1.20
CA ARG A 209 -28.94 2.45 -0.82
C ARG A 209 -28.75 3.93 -1.14
N GLU A 210 -28.09 4.66 -0.24
CA GLU A 210 -27.44 5.93 -0.56
C GLU A 210 -26.07 5.61 -1.19
N VAL A 211 -25.85 6.09 -2.42
CA VAL A 211 -24.69 5.70 -3.22
C VAL A 211 -23.63 6.78 -3.18
N ILE A 212 -22.44 6.41 -2.72
CA ILE A 212 -21.21 7.19 -2.84
C ILE A 212 -20.55 6.77 -4.15
N PHE A 213 -20.01 7.72 -4.90
CA PHE A 213 -19.33 7.45 -6.18
C PHE A 213 -18.19 8.46 -6.40
N TRP A 214 -17.30 8.18 -7.34
CA TRP A 214 -16.26 9.10 -7.76
C TRP A 214 -16.68 9.84 -9.01
N GLY A 215 -16.94 11.14 -8.88
CA GLY A 215 -17.45 11.99 -9.96
C GLY A 215 -16.36 12.79 -10.65
N GLU A 216 -15.33 12.09 -11.13
CA GLU A 216 -14.17 12.67 -11.77
C GLU A 216 -14.06 12.30 -13.26
N GLU A 217 -12.92 12.53 -13.90
CA GLU A 217 -12.69 12.15 -15.29
C GLU A 217 -13.04 10.66 -15.55
N PRO A 218 -13.78 10.34 -16.64
CA PRO A 218 -14.05 11.20 -17.82
C PRO A 218 -15.30 12.08 -17.73
N LEU A 219 -15.99 12.13 -16.59
CA LEU A 219 -17.16 13.01 -16.42
C LEU A 219 -16.75 14.47 -16.67
N GLN A 220 -17.60 15.21 -17.38
CA GLN A 220 -17.48 16.64 -17.57
C GLN A 220 -18.53 17.38 -16.72
N ALA A 221 -18.19 18.57 -16.22
CA ALA A 221 -19.06 19.31 -15.33
C ALA A 221 -20.46 19.60 -15.93
N GLU A 222 -20.54 19.81 -17.25
CA GLU A 222 -21.79 20.03 -17.97
C GLU A 222 -22.67 18.78 -18.07
N ASP A 223 -22.11 17.59 -17.90
CA ASP A 223 -22.84 16.31 -17.98
C ASP A 223 -23.31 15.81 -16.59
N ILE A 224 -22.93 16.47 -15.50
CA ILE A 224 -23.40 16.17 -14.13
C ILE A 224 -24.94 16.12 -14.03
N PRO A 225 -25.72 17.01 -14.69
CA PRO A 225 -27.18 16.92 -14.67
C PRO A 225 -27.77 15.65 -15.25
N LEU A 226 -26.97 14.83 -15.94
CA LEU A 226 -27.40 13.51 -16.44
C LEU A 226 -27.40 12.44 -15.33
N LEU A 227 -26.71 12.67 -14.24
CA LEU A 227 -26.63 11.72 -13.13
C LEU A 227 -27.93 11.68 -12.32
N PRO A 228 -28.26 10.58 -11.66
CA PRO A 228 -29.37 10.56 -10.71
C PRO A 228 -29.15 11.56 -9.58
N SER A 229 -30.19 12.30 -9.20
CA SER A 229 -30.13 13.15 -7.99
C SER A 229 -30.01 12.29 -6.73
N GLY A 230 -29.42 12.83 -5.65
CA GLY A 230 -29.30 12.12 -4.37
C GLY A 230 -28.19 11.08 -4.33
N LEU A 231 -27.27 11.11 -5.28
CA LEU A 231 -25.98 10.49 -5.13
C LEU A 231 -25.11 11.33 -4.20
N ILE A 232 -23.99 10.78 -3.75
CA ILE A 232 -23.00 11.46 -2.93
C ILE A 232 -21.67 11.37 -3.69
N ASN A 233 -21.09 12.51 -4.07
CA ASN A 233 -19.76 12.47 -4.67
C ASN A 233 -18.70 12.28 -3.59
N GLY A 234 -17.84 11.28 -3.73
CA GLY A 234 -16.81 10.89 -2.76
C GLY A 234 -15.69 11.91 -2.61
N GLU A 235 -15.67 12.95 -3.46
CA GLU A 235 -14.62 13.97 -3.41
C GLU A 235 -15.13 15.38 -3.69
N VAL A 236 -14.40 16.38 -3.22
CA VAL A 236 -14.51 17.77 -3.66
C VAL A 236 -13.49 17.98 -4.77
N TYR A 237 -13.99 18.35 -5.93
CA TYR A 237 -13.18 18.49 -7.15
C TYR A 237 -12.90 19.96 -7.48
N SER A 238 -12.82 20.33 -8.75
CA SER A 238 -12.62 21.72 -9.16
C SER A 238 -13.91 22.55 -9.03
N THR A 239 -13.79 23.88 -8.94
CA THR A 239 -14.92 24.80 -8.76
C THR A 239 -16.07 24.59 -9.78
N PRO A 240 -15.85 24.35 -11.09
CA PRO A 240 -16.95 24.07 -12.01
C PRO A 240 -17.77 22.83 -11.63
N TYR A 241 -17.08 21.74 -11.24
CA TYR A 241 -17.71 20.50 -10.79
C TYR A 241 -18.48 20.71 -9.49
N ASN A 242 -17.87 21.33 -8.48
CA ASN A 242 -18.50 21.57 -7.20
C ASN A 242 -19.79 22.37 -7.33
N ARG A 243 -19.81 23.38 -8.20
CA ARG A 243 -21.01 24.15 -8.50
C ARG A 243 -22.09 23.33 -9.21
N ALA A 244 -21.68 22.49 -10.17
CA ALA A 244 -22.62 21.63 -10.90
C ALA A 244 -23.21 20.56 -9.99
N PHE A 245 -22.41 19.88 -9.16
CA PHE A 245 -22.90 18.92 -8.16
C PHE A 245 -23.88 19.57 -7.18
N ARG A 246 -23.51 20.72 -6.61
CA ARG A 246 -24.40 21.47 -5.71
C ARG A 246 -25.70 21.87 -6.38
N ALA A 247 -25.65 22.37 -7.62
CA ALA A 247 -26.84 22.76 -8.38
C ALA A 247 -27.75 21.59 -8.70
N HIS A 248 -27.19 20.39 -8.85
CA HIS A 248 -27.92 19.15 -9.11
C HIS A 248 -28.37 18.40 -7.84
N GLY A 249 -28.06 18.95 -6.65
CA GLY A 249 -28.42 18.34 -5.36
C GLY A 249 -27.62 17.09 -5.02
N ILE A 250 -26.36 17.00 -5.48
CA ILE A 250 -25.40 15.97 -5.13
C ILE A 250 -24.43 16.55 -4.09
N PRO A 251 -24.56 16.15 -2.82
CA PRO A 251 -23.59 16.53 -1.79
C PRO A 251 -22.24 15.84 -2.03
N GLN A 252 -21.19 16.38 -1.45
CA GLN A 252 -19.82 15.91 -1.65
C GLN A 252 -19.15 15.56 -0.33
N MET A 253 -18.20 14.66 -0.40
CA MET A 253 -17.28 14.34 0.68
C MET A 253 -15.92 14.98 0.42
N ILE A 254 -15.19 15.27 1.48
CA ILE A 254 -13.79 15.68 1.36
C ILE A 254 -12.94 14.42 1.32
N TYR A 255 -12.27 14.20 0.21
CA TYR A 255 -11.30 13.13 0.06
C TYR A 255 -9.96 13.56 0.62
N THR A 256 -9.37 12.73 1.47
CA THR A 256 -7.97 12.88 1.85
C THR A 256 -7.24 11.57 1.65
N ASN A 257 -6.12 11.67 1.00
CA ASN A 257 -5.24 10.57 0.76
C ASN A 257 -4.09 10.63 1.77
N SER A 258 -4.18 9.88 2.85
CA SER A 258 -3.12 9.95 3.84
C SER A 258 -1.95 9.01 3.57
N LEU A 259 -2.04 8.05 2.61
CA LEU A 259 -1.14 6.91 2.68
C LEU A 259 -0.70 6.22 1.37
N PRO A 260 -0.90 6.69 0.16
CA PRO A 260 -0.74 5.80 -1.00
C PRO A 260 0.68 5.59 -1.50
N ASP A 261 1.60 6.48 -1.14
CA ASP A 261 2.92 6.52 -1.79
C ASP A 261 4.06 5.97 -0.91
N ASP A 262 3.72 5.45 0.27
CA ASP A 262 4.70 5.02 1.27
C ASP A 262 4.58 3.51 1.52
N PRO A 263 5.45 2.67 0.95
CA PRO A 263 5.26 1.22 0.97
C PRO A 263 5.44 0.56 2.34
N LEU A 264 6.20 1.14 3.25
CA LEU A 264 6.44 0.57 4.57
C LEU A 264 5.74 1.33 5.69
N PHE A 265 5.79 2.66 5.64
CA PHE A 265 5.28 3.52 6.69
C PHE A 265 4.99 4.92 6.16
N PRO A 266 3.85 5.51 6.48
CA PRO A 266 3.49 6.85 6.01
C PRO A 266 4.45 7.94 6.51
N ALA A 267 4.66 8.94 5.68
CA ALA A 267 5.45 10.13 6.05
C ALA A 267 4.63 11.04 6.98
N TYR A 268 4.37 10.61 8.21
CA TYR A 268 3.56 11.36 9.16
C TYR A 268 4.18 12.69 9.59
N TYR A 269 5.51 12.80 9.55
CA TYR A 269 6.22 14.00 9.97
C TYR A 269 7.09 14.52 8.83
N VAL A 270 7.12 15.84 8.67
CA VAL A 270 7.99 16.50 7.70
C VAL A 270 9.44 16.36 8.15
N LEU A 271 10.27 15.86 7.24
CA LEU A 271 11.71 15.83 7.44
C LEU A 271 12.31 17.19 7.10
N SER A 272 13.40 17.55 7.80
CA SER A 272 14.17 18.72 7.39
C SER A 272 14.69 18.54 5.96
N PRO A 273 14.91 19.62 5.18
CA PRO A 273 15.41 19.52 3.81
C PRO A 273 16.71 18.72 3.65
N LYS A 274 17.54 18.67 4.72
CA LYS A 274 18.77 17.87 4.73
C LYS A 274 18.53 16.38 4.94
N GLU A 275 17.38 16.02 5.46
CA GLU A 275 16.99 14.64 5.78
C GLU A 275 16.03 14.06 4.76
N GLN A 276 15.42 14.90 3.93
CA GLN A 276 14.56 14.45 2.87
C GLN A 276 15.36 13.67 1.83
N VAL A 277 14.97 12.44 1.63
CA VAL A 277 15.52 11.57 0.60
C VAL A 277 14.57 11.46 -0.60
N HIS A 278 13.35 11.97 -0.45
CA HIS A 278 12.30 11.93 -1.46
C HIS A 278 11.62 13.29 -1.62
N PRO A 279 11.48 13.86 -2.86
CA PRO A 279 10.84 15.17 -3.07
C PRO A 279 9.39 15.25 -2.56
N ARG A 280 8.65 14.14 -2.59
CA ARG A 280 7.27 14.06 -2.07
C ARG A 280 7.19 13.95 -0.55
N ALA A 281 8.31 13.69 0.12
CA ALA A 281 8.39 13.70 1.57
C ALA A 281 8.25 15.10 2.19
N ALA A 282 8.14 16.13 1.38
CA ALA A 282 7.94 17.49 1.85
C ALA A 282 6.58 17.73 2.53
N GLU A 283 5.60 16.84 2.30
CA GLU A 283 4.27 16.97 2.87
C GLU A 283 4.08 15.97 4.02
N GLU A 284 3.83 16.50 5.20
CA GLU A 284 3.50 15.69 6.37
C GLU A 284 2.05 15.18 6.28
N ARG A 285 1.88 13.86 6.30
CA ARG A 285 0.59 13.22 6.03
C ARG A 285 -0.50 13.56 7.06
N ALA A 286 -0.16 13.62 8.32
CA ALA A 286 -1.13 14.01 9.36
C ALA A 286 -1.59 15.45 9.17
N THR A 287 -0.66 16.38 8.92
CA THR A 287 -0.95 17.79 8.66
C THR A 287 -1.69 17.97 7.33
N ALA A 288 -1.32 17.23 6.30
CA ALA A 288 -1.97 17.30 5.00
C ALA A 288 -3.45 16.90 5.11
N ALA A 289 -3.78 15.76 5.72
CA ALA A 289 -5.16 15.33 5.94
C ALA A 289 -5.97 16.35 6.76
N PHE A 290 -5.38 16.88 7.84
CA PHE A 290 -6.00 17.88 8.67
C PHE A 290 -6.28 19.19 7.89
N ASN A 291 -5.29 19.69 7.16
CA ASN A 291 -5.40 20.92 6.39
C ASN A 291 -6.42 20.79 5.27
N GLU A 292 -6.43 19.67 4.54
CA GLU A 292 -7.38 19.45 3.45
C GLU A 292 -8.81 19.49 3.96
N ILE A 293 -9.13 18.77 5.03
CA ILE A 293 -10.47 18.77 5.62
C ILE A 293 -10.84 20.17 6.14
N SER A 294 -9.94 20.83 6.86
CA SER A 294 -10.19 22.13 7.46
C SER A 294 -10.36 23.22 6.40
N TYR A 295 -9.47 23.23 5.41
CA TYR A 295 -9.48 24.22 4.34
C TYR A 295 -10.71 24.07 3.43
N THR A 296 -11.01 22.86 3.00
CA THR A 296 -12.15 22.60 2.12
C THR A 296 -13.47 22.85 2.82
N SER A 297 -13.58 22.52 4.12
CA SER A 297 -14.74 22.87 4.94
C SER A 297 -14.94 24.38 5.04
N ALA A 298 -13.86 25.15 5.23
CA ALA A 298 -13.93 26.60 5.36
C ALA A 298 -14.29 27.31 4.05
N ARG A 299 -13.89 26.78 2.89
CA ARG A 299 -14.20 27.38 1.58
C ARG A 299 -15.68 27.37 1.23
N ALA A 300 -16.43 26.41 1.71
CA ALA A 300 -17.87 26.26 1.49
C ALA A 300 -18.31 26.28 0.00
N GLU A 301 -17.46 25.84 -0.92
CA GLU A 301 -17.75 25.80 -2.36
C GLU A 301 -18.67 24.62 -2.74
N ALA A 302 -18.57 23.53 -2.00
CA ALA A 302 -19.37 22.34 -2.15
C ALA A 302 -20.40 22.19 -1.02
N ASP A 303 -21.41 21.36 -1.22
CA ASP A 303 -22.31 20.92 -0.16
C ASP A 303 -21.70 19.75 0.57
N ILE A 304 -20.92 20.01 1.62
CA ILE A 304 -20.14 19.00 2.33
C ILE A 304 -21.03 18.20 3.27
N MET A 305 -21.11 16.89 3.04
CA MET A 305 -21.78 15.97 3.97
C MET A 305 -20.83 15.06 4.73
N GLY A 306 -19.61 14.87 4.23
CA GLY A 306 -18.66 13.92 4.79
C GLY A 306 -17.21 14.29 4.53
N ALA A 307 -16.33 13.58 5.22
CA ALA A 307 -14.89 13.53 4.94
C ALA A 307 -14.41 12.09 5.09
N GLY A 308 -13.57 11.66 4.17
CA GLY A 308 -12.99 10.33 4.16
C GLY A 308 -11.46 10.38 4.19
N VAL A 309 -10.87 9.50 4.99
CA VAL A 309 -9.43 9.27 5.00
C VAL A 309 -9.16 7.94 4.34
N TYR A 310 -8.55 7.98 3.17
CA TYR A 310 -8.33 6.81 2.33
C TYR A 310 -6.90 6.30 2.51
N ALA A 311 -6.77 5.03 2.81
CA ALA A 311 -5.52 4.29 2.86
C ALA A 311 -5.58 3.18 1.82
N TRP A 312 -5.00 3.44 0.66
CA TRP A 312 -4.94 2.45 -0.41
C TRP A 312 -3.90 1.39 -0.08
N GLY A 313 -4.33 0.13 -0.06
CA GLY A 313 -3.47 -1.01 0.26
C GLY A 313 -2.50 -1.43 -0.85
N ASP A 314 -2.54 -0.72 -1.95
CA ASP A 314 -1.88 -1.03 -3.21
C ASP A 314 -0.36 -1.27 -3.14
N LEU A 315 0.34 -0.63 -2.21
CA LEU A 315 1.78 -0.79 -2.01
C LEU A 315 2.10 -1.84 -0.92
N GLY A 316 1.08 -2.49 -0.37
CA GLY A 316 1.22 -3.55 0.62
C GLY A 316 1.61 -3.11 2.04
N PRO A 317 1.41 -1.84 2.48
CA PRO A 317 1.73 -1.48 3.85
C PRO A 317 0.75 -2.13 4.82
N HIS A 318 1.25 -2.45 6.01
CA HIS A 318 0.40 -3.07 7.03
C HIS A 318 -0.64 -2.09 7.58
N PRO A 319 -1.94 -2.43 7.70
CA PRO A 319 -3.00 -1.52 8.17
C PRO A 319 -2.76 -0.92 9.57
N GLU A 320 -1.97 -1.57 10.40
CA GLU A 320 -1.56 -1.00 11.70
C GLU A 320 -0.78 0.32 11.55
N THR A 321 -0.24 0.63 10.37
CA THR A 321 0.45 1.90 10.11
C THR A 321 -0.50 3.07 9.86
N TYR A 322 -1.82 2.85 9.71
CA TYR A 322 -2.79 3.87 9.29
C TYR A 322 -3.45 4.65 10.43
N TRP A 323 -3.42 4.15 11.65
CA TRP A 323 -4.26 4.62 12.75
C TRP A 323 -4.05 6.10 13.11
N LEU A 324 -2.82 6.61 13.04
CA LEU A 324 -2.57 8.04 13.29
C LEU A 324 -3.27 8.90 12.24
N GLY A 325 -3.13 8.58 10.96
CA GLY A 325 -3.79 9.31 9.88
C GLY A 325 -5.31 9.30 10.01
N TYR A 326 -5.88 8.14 10.30
CA TYR A 326 -7.33 7.99 10.53
C TYR A 326 -7.82 8.82 11.72
N ALA A 327 -7.10 8.79 12.84
CA ALA A 327 -7.49 9.54 14.03
C ALA A 327 -7.40 11.07 13.83
N VAL A 328 -6.36 11.54 13.16
CA VAL A 328 -6.18 12.96 12.84
C VAL A 328 -7.24 13.44 11.87
N GLY A 329 -7.49 12.70 10.78
CA GLY A 329 -8.54 13.05 9.82
C GLY A 329 -9.94 13.04 10.44
N ALA A 330 -10.25 12.04 11.27
CA ALA A 330 -11.53 12.00 11.99
C ALA A 330 -11.71 13.17 12.96
N SER A 331 -10.63 13.59 13.64
CA SER A 331 -10.66 14.76 14.52
C SER A 331 -10.83 16.05 13.74
N ALA A 332 -10.16 16.20 12.59
CA ALA A 332 -10.34 17.33 11.69
C ALA A 332 -11.79 17.43 11.17
N ALA A 333 -12.41 16.29 10.87
CA ALA A 333 -13.83 16.24 10.46
C ALA A 333 -14.80 16.46 11.63
N TRP A 334 -14.36 16.20 12.87
CA TRP A 334 -15.16 16.53 14.05
C TRP A 334 -15.20 18.05 14.28
N HIS A 335 -14.04 18.71 14.27
CA HIS A 335 -13.88 20.16 14.37
C HIS A 335 -12.81 20.65 13.39
N PRO A 336 -13.17 21.03 12.15
CA PRO A 336 -12.23 21.56 11.18
C PRO A 336 -11.44 22.76 11.72
N GLY A 337 -10.10 22.67 11.58
CA GLY A 337 -9.20 23.75 12.02
C GLY A 337 -8.80 23.72 13.51
N SER A 338 -9.26 22.74 14.28
CA SER A 338 -8.92 22.65 15.72
C SER A 338 -9.11 21.23 16.26
N PRO A 339 -8.25 20.76 17.18
CA PRO A 339 -6.97 21.35 17.60
C PRO A 339 -5.86 21.20 16.56
N ASP A 340 -4.67 21.74 16.84
CA ASP A 340 -3.48 21.58 16.00
C ASP A 340 -3.14 20.10 15.73
N PRO A 341 -2.70 19.71 14.50
CA PRO A 341 -2.42 18.31 14.16
C PRO A 341 -1.34 17.66 15.03
N HIS A 342 -0.35 18.39 15.53
CA HIS A 342 0.64 17.83 16.46
C HIS A 342 0.06 17.57 17.86
N GLU A 343 -0.85 18.42 18.34
CA GLU A 343 -1.60 18.17 19.57
C GLU A 343 -2.51 16.97 19.43
N LEU A 344 -3.12 16.78 18.25
CA LEU A 344 -3.92 15.60 17.92
C LEU A 344 -3.07 14.33 17.93
N ALA A 345 -1.90 14.35 17.29
CA ALA A 345 -0.98 13.21 17.27
C ALA A 345 -0.53 12.82 18.67
N HIS A 346 -0.21 13.81 19.51
CA HIS A 346 0.15 13.56 20.92
C HIS A 346 -1.02 12.96 21.73
N SER A 347 -2.22 13.49 21.51
CA SER A 347 -3.44 12.96 22.16
C SER A 347 -3.79 11.56 21.66
N PHE A 348 -3.61 11.30 20.38
CA PHE A 348 -3.74 9.96 19.80
C PHE A 348 -2.81 8.97 20.49
N CYS A 349 -1.53 9.26 20.62
CA CYS A 349 -0.57 8.34 21.25
C CYS A 349 -0.99 7.95 22.66
N ARG A 350 -1.46 8.91 23.46
CA ARG A 350 -1.95 8.63 24.82
C ARG A 350 -3.21 7.78 24.84
N LEU A 351 -4.13 7.98 23.90
CA LEU A 351 -5.38 7.23 23.82
C LEU A 351 -5.17 5.85 23.22
N PHE A 352 -4.26 5.74 22.25
CA PHE A 352 -4.03 4.51 21.50
C PHE A 352 -3.11 3.53 22.24
N TYR A 353 -2.04 4.02 22.88
CA TYR A 353 -1.05 3.18 23.56
C TYR A 353 -1.17 3.19 25.10
N GLY A 354 -1.88 4.16 25.66
CA GLY A 354 -1.96 4.36 27.11
C GLY A 354 -0.90 5.33 27.67
N GLN A 355 -0.89 5.46 29.00
CA GLN A 355 0.01 6.40 29.68
C GLN A 355 1.46 5.91 29.75
N GLY A 356 1.68 4.63 29.55
CA GLY A 356 3.02 4.02 29.60
C GLY A 356 3.86 4.22 28.34
N ALA A 357 3.27 4.75 27.25
CA ALA A 357 3.98 5.01 26.01
C ALA A 357 4.86 6.27 26.11
N HIS A 358 6.11 6.18 25.67
CA HIS A 358 7.09 7.26 25.78
C HIS A 358 7.66 7.63 24.42
N GLN A 359 7.82 8.93 24.15
CA GLN A 359 8.46 9.47 22.93
C GLN A 359 7.89 8.89 21.63
N MET A 360 6.58 8.69 21.58
CA MET A 360 5.93 8.09 20.39
C MET A 360 5.99 9.01 19.16
N ASP A 361 5.99 10.33 19.36
CA ASP A 361 6.25 11.31 18.31
C ASP A 361 7.62 11.06 17.64
N ARG A 362 8.64 10.79 18.44
CA ARG A 362 9.97 10.44 17.92
C ARG A 362 9.97 9.09 17.21
N VAL A 363 9.25 8.09 17.72
CA VAL A 363 9.06 6.80 17.02
C VAL A 363 8.46 7.02 15.63
N TYR A 364 7.36 7.76 15.52
CA TYR A 364 6.71 8.04 14.24
C TYR A 364 7.62 8.81 13.26
N GLN A 365 8.37 9.79 13.78
CA GLN A 365 9.33 10.55 12.97
C GLN A 365 10.43 9.64 12.41
N LEU A 366 11.02 8.80 13.26
CA LEU A 366 12.07 7.87 12.84
C LEU A 366 11.51 6.81 11.86
N MET A 367 10.33 6.26 12.13
CA MET A 367 9.66 5.32 11.21
C MET A 367 9.46 5.93 9.83
N SER A 368 8.93 7.16 9.76
CA SER A 368 8.73 7.88 8.48
C SER A 368 10.06 8.06 7.74
N THR A 369 11.10 8.49 8.46
CA THR A 369 12.45 8.70 7.88
C THR A 369 13.06 7.42 7.34
N GLN A 370 12.98 6.34 8.11
CA GLN A 370 13.54 5.04 7.75
C GLN A 370 12.83 4.45 6.52
N ALA A 371 11.50 4.51 6.50
CA ALA A 371 10.71 4.02 5.38
C ALA A 371 10.98 4.78 4.08
N GLN A 372 11.12 6.11 4.16
CA GLN A 372 11.48 6.93 2.99
C GLN A 372 12.87 6.60 2.44
N PHE A 373 13.85 6.42 3.32
CA PHE A 373 15.17 5.98 2.88
C PHE A 373 15.11 4.59 2.26
N TRP A 374 14.43 3.64 2.89
CA TRP A 374 14.26 2.29 2.36
C TRP A 374 13.72 2.33 0.93
N THR A 375 12.66 3.11 0.69
CA THR A 375 12.04 3.24 -0.62
C THR A 375 13.00 3.81 -1.67
N SER A 376 13.73 4.89 -1.33
CA SER A 376 14.60 5.60 -2.27
C SER A 376 15.99 4.98 -2.42
N SER A 377 16.41 4.15 -1.47
CA SER A 377 17.75 3.57 -1.44
C SER A 377 18.06 2.64 -2.61
N TRP A 378 17.03 2.09 -3.22
CA TRP A 378 17.13 1.22 -4.39
C TRP A 378 17.32 1.97 -5.71
N ASP A 379 17.09 3.28 -5.74
CA ASP A 379 17.25 4.10 -6.92
C ASP A 379 18.74 4.36 -7.22
N SER A 380 19.07 4.64 -8.48
CA SER A 380 20.45 4.96 -8.90
C SER A 380 21.02 6.13 -8.10
N GLU A 381 20.16 7.08 -7.76
CA GLU A 381 20.44 8.11 -6.76
C GLU A 381 19.38 8.05 -5.66
N PRO A 382 19.75 7.99 -4.38
CA PRO A 382 18.80 7.99 -3.27
C PRO A 382 18.14 9.37 -3.05
N SER A 383 18.03 10.17 -4.08
CA SER A 383 17.32 11.45 -4.10
C SER A 383 15.83 11.30 -4.31
N GLY A 384 15.40 10.08 -4.48
CA GLY A 384 14.05 9.63 -4.29
C GLY A 384 13.00 10.32 -5.12
N THR A 385 12.98 10.12 -6.38
CA THR A 385 11.69 9.89 -7.00
C THR A 385 11.38 8.43 -6.75
N LEU A 386 10.32 8.13 -5.99
CA LEU A 386 9.72 6.81 -6.09
C LEU A 386 9.64 6.47 -7.57
N PRO A 387 10.08 5.28 -7.99
CA PRO A 387 9.67 4.81 -9.28
C PRO A 387 8.15 4.84 -9.20
N LEU A 388 7.57 5.81 -9.90
CA LEU A 388 6.15 5.99 -9.99
C LEU A 388 5.62 4.77 -10.73
N ILE A 389 5.25 3.77 -9.98
CA ILE A 389 4.33 2.75 -10.42
C ILE A 389 2.98 3.44 -10.71
N PHE A 390 2.67 4.50 -9.95
CA PHE A 390 1.58 5.43 -10.20
C PHE A 390 1.84 6.35 -11.39
N GLY A 391 0.89 6.45 -12.28
CA GLY A 391 0.84 7.46 -13.34
C GLY A 391 1.44 7.06 -14.68
N TYR A 392 2.26 6.01 -14.77
CA TYR A 392 2.63 5.44 -16.07
C TYR A 392 1.66 4.39 -16.57
N SER A 393 0.69 4.09 -15.75
CA SER A 393 -0.17 2.94 -15.89
C SER A 393 -1.42 3.18 -16.71
N TYR A 394 -1.72 4.42 -17.00
CA TYR A 394 -3.01 4.75 -17.62
C TYR A 394 -2.94 4.90 -19.14
N GLY A 395 -1.87 4.47 -19.74
CA GLY A 395 -1.68 4.51 -21.19
C GLY A 395 -1.63 3.14 -21.83
N ILE A 396 -2.20 3.01 -23.00
CA ILE A 396 -1.88 1.92 -23.94
C ILE A 396 -0.51 2.27 -24.54
N GLY A 397 0.54 2.08 -23.80
CA GLY A 397 1.90 2.40 -24.20
C GLY A 397 2.95 1.56 -23.48
N PRO A 398 4.22 1.54 -23.90
CA PRO A 398 5.22 0.71 -23.26
C PRO A 398 5.47 1.16 -21.82
N PHE A 399 5.13 0.30 -20.86
CA PHE A 399 5.53 0.43 -19.48
C PHE A 399 7.02 0.12 -19.39
N VAL A 400 7.80 1.13 -19.12
CA VAL A 400 9.20 0.93 -18.74
C VAL A 400 9.22 0.96 -17.20
N PRO A 401 9.36 -0.19 -16.54
CA PRO A 401 9.58 -0.17 -15.12
C PRO A 401 10.86 0.59 -14.86
N HIS A 402 10.77 1.71 -14.16
CA HIS A 402 11.94 2.35 -13.55
C HIS A 402 12.36 1.48 -12.36
N MET A 403 12.74 0.26 -12.64
CA MET A 403 13.47 -0.56 -11.68
C MET A 403 14.92 -0.13 -11.77
N SER A 404 15.27 0.95 -11.07
CA SER A 404 16.66 1.22 -10.79
C SER A 404 17.16 0.07 -9.91
N THR A 405 18.13 -0.63 -10.40
CA THR A 405 18.81 -1.66 -9.65
C THR A 405 19.93 -1.01 -8.86
N LEU A 406 20.01 -1.33 -7.58
CA LEU A 406 21.17 -1.01 -6.77
C LEU A 406 22.44 -1.52 -7.47
N PRO A 407 23.42 -0.65 -7.81
CA PRO A 407 24.64 -1.10 -8.43
C PRO A 407 25.47 -1.91 -7.44
N LEU A 408 25.88 -3.10 -7.87
CA LEU A 408 26.78 -3.94 -7.10
C LEU A 408 28.26 -3.54 -7.34
N PRO A 409 29.19 -3.80 -6.39
CA PRO A 409 30.59 -3.56 -6.61
C PRO A 409 31.13 -4.25 -7.86
N PRO A 410 32.18 -3.73 -8.51
CA PRO A 410 32.69 -4.29 -9.75
C PRO A 410 33.26 -5.70 -9.54
N VAL A 411 32.97 -6.62 -10.46
CA VAL A 411 33.58 -7.95 -10.45
C VAL A 411 35.04 -7.85 -10.89
N PRO A 412 36.01 -8.38 -10.13
CA PRO A 412 37.42 -8.32 -10.51
C PRO A 412 37.73 -9.18 -11.74
N THR A 413 38.71 -8.75 -12.55
CA THR A 413 39.19 -9.58 -13.66
C THR A 413 39.88 -10.84 -13.13
N ALA A 414 39.71 -11.98 -13.83
CA ALA A 414 40.23 -13.24 -13.36
C ALA A 414 41.75 -13.41 -13.45
N ASP A 415 42.44 -12.58 -14.23
CA ASP A 415 43.90 -12.65 -14.48
C ASP A 415 44.72 -11.82 -13.49
N TYR A 416 44.29 -10.59 -13.19
CA TYR A 416 45.02 -9.63 -12.34
C TYR A 416 44.15 -9.05 -11.21
N LEU A 417 42.95 -9.51 -11.04
CA LEU A 417 41.93 -9.02 -10.06
C LEU A 417 41.65 -7.51 -10.19
N ARG A 418 41.79 -6.94 -11.39
CA ARG A 418 41.57 -5.52 -11.64
C ARG A 418 40.09 -5.17 -11.53
N LEU A 419 39.82 -4.08 -10.85
CA LEU A 419 38.52 -3.47 -10.76
C LEU A 419 38.31 -2.39 -11.82
N LYS A 420 37.07 -2.12 -12.18
CA LYS A 420 36.68 -1.04 -13.09
C LYS A 420 35.70 -0.12 -12.41
N GLY A 421 35.95 1.19 -12.50
CA GLY A 421 35.13 2.22 -11.87
C GLY A 421 35.52 2.46 -10.40
N ASP A 422 34.83 3.38 -9.79
CA ASP A 422 34.95 3.72 -8.36
C ASP A 422 33.57 3.64 -7.73
N TRP A 423 33.19 2.43 -7.36
CA TRP A 423 31.87 2.14 -6.84
C TRP A 423 31.56 2.94 -5.56
N ALA A 424 32.55 3.12 -4.69
CA ALA A 424 32.39 3.87 -3.45
C ALA A 424 32.08 5.36 -3.75
N GLN A 425 32.79 5.95 -4.69
CA GLN A 425 32.55 7.34 -5.12
C GLN A 425 31.17 7.48 -5.78
N GLU A 426 30.80 6.55 -6.66
CA GLU A 426 29.51 6.54 -7.34
C GLU A 426 28.34 6.37 -6.36
N ASN A 427 28.56 5.69 -5.23
CA ASN A 427 27.55 5.45 -4.19
C ASN A 427 27.76 6.28 -2.91
N ALA A 428 28.66 7.27 -2.93
CA ALA A 428 29.05 8.04 -1.73
C ALA A 428 27.86 8.62 -0.97
N ARG A 429 26.88 9.18 -1.67
CA ARG A 429 25.67 9.73 -1.04
C ARG A 429 24.81 8.65 -0.38
N ARG A 430 24.63 7.50 -1.01
CA ARG A 430 23.88 6.37 -0.46
C ARG A 430 24.55 5.84 0.80
N LEU A 431 25.87 5.69 0.78
CA LEU A 431 26.64 5.22 1.93
C LEU A 431 26.58 6.21 3.09
N GLU A 432 26.76 7.51 2.82
CA GLU A 432 26.63 8.58 3.84
C GLU A 432 25.26 8.51 4.55
N LEU A 433 24.18 8.39 3.75
CA LEU A 433 22.82 8.29 4.29
C LEU A 433 22.60 6.98 5.05
N ALA A 434 23.11 5.85 4.53
CA ALA A 434 22.98 4.56 5.20
C ALA A 434 23.65 4.58 6.58
N TRP A 435 24.85 5.11 6.71
CA TRP A 435 25.54 5.26 7.99
C TRP A 435 24.78 6.16 8.97
N LYS A 436 24.27 7.28 8.49
CA LYS A 436 23.47 8.20 9.30
C LYS A 436 22.20 7.52 9.81
N PHE A 437 21.47 6.86 8.91
CA PHE A 437 20.20 6.22 9.24
C PHE A 437 20.38 4.95 10.07
N LEU A 438 21.52 4.28 10.00
CA LEU A 438 21.81 3.15 10.89
C LEU A 438 21.85 3.59 12.35
N SER A 439 22.49 4.73 12.65
CA SER A 439 22.48 5.30 14.02
C SER A 439 21.07 5.71 14.48
N GLN A 440 20.25 6.24 13.58
CA GLN A 440 18.85 6.58 13.88
C GLN A 440 17.99 5.32 14.06
N ASN A 441 18.31 4.24 13.33
CA ASN A 441 17.64 2.96 13.49
C ASN A 441 17.95 2.33 14.85
N ASP A 442 19.19 2.46 15.35
CA ASP A 442 19.52 2.04 16.72
C ASP A 442 18.68 2.77 17.77
N GLU A 443 18.46 4.10 17.60
CA GLU A 443 17.56 4.88 18.45
C GLU A 443 16.12 4.36 18.35
N LEU A 444 15.62 4.14 17.13
CA LEU A 444 14.27 3.64 16.88
C LEU A 444 14.02 2.28 17.52
N GLU A 445 14.91 1.31 17.30
CA GLU A 445 14.76 -0.02 17.89
C GLU A 445 14.78 0.04 19.43
N ASN A 446 15.64 0.87 20.03
CA ASN A 446 15.65 1.07 21.46
C ASN A 446 14.34 1.68 22.00
N LEU A 447 13.78 2.67 21.30
CA LEU A 447 12.48 3.26 21.67
C LEU A 447 11.35 2.23 21.57
N LEU A 448 11.30 1.46 20.48
CA LEU A 448 10.30 0.41 20.30
C LEU A 448 10.44 -0.69 21.36
N TYR A 449 11.67 -1.15 21.62
CA TYR A 449 11.95 -2.18 22.62
C TYR A 449 11.52 -1.76 24.03
N THR A 450 11.76 -0.49 24.41
CA THR A 450 11.35 0.04 25.71
C THR A 450 9.85 0.28 25.81
N ASN A 451 9.20 0.64 24.72
CA ASN A 451 7.75 0.86 24.69
C ASN A 451 6.94 -0.45 24.70
N LEU A 452 7.40 -1.51 24.06
CA LEU A 452 6.68 -2.78 23.96
C LEU A 452 6.16 -3.34 25.30
N PRO A 453 6.93 -3.39 26.40
CA PRO A 453 6.41 -3.81 27.71
C PRO A 453 5.62 -2.73 28.46
N SER A 454 5.68 -1.47 28.02
CA SER A 454 5.13 -0.31 28.76
C SER A 454 3.77 0.13 28.26
N VAL A 455 3.40 -0.21 27.01
CA VAL A 455 2.09 0.16 26.45
C VAL A 455 0.96 -0.64 27.09
N GLU A 456 -0.14 0.03 27.37
CA GLU A 456 -1.33 -0.57 27.97
C GLU A 456 -2.27 -1.20 26.92
N PHE A 457 -2.22 -0.66 25.70
CA PHE A 457 -3.10 -1.06 24.60
C PHE A 457 -2.33 -1.18 23.29
N ASN A 458 -2.90 -1.91 22.34
CA ASN A 458 -2.43 -1.99 20.96
C ASN A 458 -0.93 -2.37 20.81
N ARG A 459 -0.46 -3.26 21.66
CA ARG A 459 0.93 -3.73 21.64
C ARG A 459 1.34 -4.29 20.28
N TYR A 460 0.47 -5.05 19.62
CA TYR A 460 0.73 -5.62 18.31
C TYR A 460 1.09 -4.54 17.25
N ASN A 461 0.49 -3.35 17.36
CA ASN A 461 0.87 -2.22 16.51
C ASN A 461 2.38 -1.90 16.60
N LEU A 462 2.94 -1.90 17.82
CA LEU A 462 4.38 -1.69 18.01
C LEU A 462 5.23 -2.89 17.57
N GLU A 463 4.68 -4.10 17.63
CA GLU A 463 5.35 -5.31 17.09
C GLU A 463 5.47 -5.22 15.57
N VAL A 464 4.43 -4.75 14.87
CA VAL A 464 4.49 -4.42 13.44
C VAL A 464 5.54 -3.33 13.17
N TYR A 465 5.55 -2.24 13.94
CA TYR A 465 6.54 -1.17 13.75
C TYR A 465 7.97 -1.68 13.97
N PHE A 466 8.16 -2.53 14.97
CA PHE A 466 9.46 -3.13 15.23
C PHE A 466 9.92 -4.04 14.09
N SER A 467 9.02 -4.80 13.47
CA SER A 467 9.32 -5.62 12.30
C SER A 467 9.73 -4.76 11.08
N ILE A 468 9.04 -3.63 10.87
CA ILE A 468 9.39 -2.66 9.82
C ILE A 468 10.76 -2.01 10.10
N ALA A 469 11.02 -1.62 11.34
CA ALA A 469 12.32 -1.06 11.74
C ALA A 469 13.47 -2.03 11.47
N LYS A 470 13.28 -3.33 11.74
CA LYS A 470 14.24 -4.38 11.42
C LYS A 470 14.45 -4.56 9.91
N LEU A 471 13.39 -4.47 9.12
CA LEU A 471 13.48 -4.53 7.66
C LEU A 471 14.28 -3.34 7.11
N CYS A 472 14.02 -2.13 7.63
CA CYS A 472 14.83 -0.96 7.30
C CYS A 472 16.29 -1.14 7.71
N ARG A 473 16.54 -1.69 8.91
CA ARG A 473 17.90 -2.00 9.37
C ARG A 473 18.64 -2.94 8.45
N GLN A 474 18.00 -4.01 8.02
CA GLN A 474 18.58 -4.98 7.10
C GLN A 474 19.00 -4.31 5.78
N ASN A 475 18.18 -3.42 5.23
CA ASN A 475 18.51 -2.64 4.04
C ASN A 475 19.76 -1.76 4.27
N LEU A 476 19.88 -1.11 5.42
CA LEU A 476 21.06 -0.32 5.79
C LEU A 476 22.31 -1.19 5.93
N LEU A 477 22.18 -2.38 6.51
CA LEU A 477 23.26 -3.34 6.64
C LEU A 477 23.67 -3.94 5.29
N LEU A 478 22.76 -4.08 4.35
CA LEU A 478 23.08 -4.45 2.97
C LEU A 478 24.06 -3.43 2.35
N PHE A 479 23.77 -2.12 2.46
CA PHE A 479 24.69 -1.10 1.91
C PHE A 479 26.05 -1.10 2.59
N LYS A 480 26.06 -1.22 3.92
CA LYS A 480 27.30 -1.37 4.68
C LYS A 480 28.09 -2.59 4.23
N GLY A 481 27.44 -3.72 4.05
CA GLY A 481 28.08 -4.94 3.59
C GLY A 481 28.60 -4.85 2.15
N LEU A 482 27.90 -4.15 1.26
CA LEU A 482 28.38 -3.86 -0.10
C LEU A 482 29.65 -3.00 -0.07
N ASP A 483 29.71 -1.98 0.80
CA ASP A 483 30.89 -1.16 1.00
C ASP A 483 32.08 -1.98 1.53
N GLU A 484 31.85 -2.79 2.56
CA GLU A 484 32.87 -3.71 3.11
C GLU A 484 33.39 -4.69 2.05
N MET A 485 32.51 -5.20 1.18
CA MET A 485 32.90 -6.06 0.06
C MET A 485 33.70 -5.31 -0.99
N ASN A 486 33.33 -4.05 -1.33
CA ASN A 486 34.12 -3.23 -2.24
C ASN A 486 35.54 -3.01 -1.71
N VAL A 487 35.68 -2.65 -0.43
CA VAL A 487 37.00 -2.51 0.22
C VAL A 487 37.79 -3.85 0.18
N GLY A 488 37.09 -4.98 0.35
CA GLY A 488 37.72 -6.32 0.24
C GLY A 488 38.21 -6.63 -1.18
N LEU A 489 37.46 -6.21 -2.20
CA LEU A 489 37.85 -6.34 -3.61
C LEU A 489 39.07 -5.46 -3.94
N GLU A 490 39.08 -4.19 -3.49
CA GLU A 490 40.21 -3.26 -3.65
C GLU A 490 41.48 -3.82 -2.98
N LYS A 491 41.35 -4.38 -1.79
CA LYS A 491 42.45 -5.07 -1.12
C LYS A 491 42.96 -6.26 -1.91
N ALA A 492 42.08 -7.06 -2.53
CA ALA A 492 42.50 -8.18 -3.36
C ALA A 492 43.29 -7.72 -4.59
N GLU A 493 42.89 -6.61 -5.25
CA GLU A 493 43.61 -6.00 -6.34
C GLU A 493 44.98 -5.49 -5.89
N GLU A 494 45.04 -4.80 -4.76
CA GLU A 494 46.31 -4.26 -4.20
C GLU A 494 47.32 -5.40 -3.90
N GLU A 495 46.87 -6.47 -3.22
CA GLU A 495 47.72 -7.61 -2.85
C GLU A 495 48.14 -8.40 -4.10
N ALA A 496 47.29 -8.52 -5.12
CA ALA A 496 47.65 -9.08 -6.41
C ALA A 496 48.74 -8.26 -7.11
N GLY A 497 48.65 -6.93 -7.06
CA GLY A 497 49.64 -6.01 -7.58
C GLY A 497 51.02 -6.12 -6.89
N LYS A 498 51.04 -6.48 -5.62
CA LYS A 498 52.26 -6.77 -4.83
C LYS A 498 52.77 -8.20 -5.02
N LEU A 499 52.11 -9.00 -5.81
CA LEU A 499 52.39 -10.42 -6.03
C LEU A 499 52.20 -11.32 -4.76
N HIS A 500 51.40 -10.83 -3.80
CA HIS A 500 51.00 -11.55 -2.60
C HIS A 500 49.74 -12.41 -2.89
N TYR A 501 49.92 -13.45 -3.70
CA TYR A 501 48.81 -14.21 -4.30
C TYR A 501 47.89 -14.87 -3.26
N ALA A 502 48.44 -15.35 -2.15
CA ALA A 502 47.65 -16.01 -1.09
C ALA A 502 46.79 -14.97 -0.34
N ASP A 503 47.33 -13.79 -0.09
CA ASP A 503 46.61 -12.70 0.61
C ASP A 503 45.50 -12.12 -0.29
N ALA A 504 45.77 -12.00 -1.60
CA ALA A 504 44.75 -11.58 -2.57
C ALA A 504 43.58 -12.57 -2.63
N VAL A 505 43.87 -13.88 -2.67
CA VAL A 505 42.80 -14.91 -2.61
C VAL A 505 42.08 -14.90 -1.28
N GLY A 506 42.79 -14.69 -0.16
CA GLY A 506 42.22 -14.56 1.18
C GLY A 506 41.28 -13.38 1.31
N ALA A 507 41.58 -12.24 0.67
CA ALA A 507 40.67 -11.08 0.63
C ALA A 507 39.37 -11.39 -0.13
N LEU A 508 39.44 -12.09 -1.27
CA LEU A 508 38.24 -12.55 -2.00
C LEU A 508 37.43 -13.58 -1.20
N ASP A 509 38.08 -14.44 -0.42
CA ASP A 509 37.37 -15.35 0.47
C ASP A 509 36.57 -14.60 1.53
N GLN A 510 37.11 -13.51 2.08
CA GLN A 510 36.39 -12.65 3.03
C GLN A 510 35.18 -11.96 2.38
N VAL A 511 35.32 -11.52 1.12
CA VAL A 511 34.19 -10.93 0.35
C VAL A 511 33.07 -11.95 0.16
N LEU A 512 33.40 -13.19 -0.21
CA LEU A 512 32.41 -14.25 -0.39
C LEU A 512 31.73 -14.65 0.94
N ASP A 513 32.49 -14.67 2.03
CA ASP A 513 31.94 -14.95 3.37
C ASP A 513 31.02 -13.81 3.85
N GLN A 514 31.34 -12.55 3.47
CA GLN A 514 30.47 -11.39 3.77
C GLN A 514 29.15 -11.47 2.99
N ALA A 515 29.17 -11.88 1.73
CA ALA A 515 27.97 -12.10 0.95
C ALA A 515 27.02 -13.11 1.63
N GLY A 516 27.61 -14.20 2.19
CA GLY A 516 26.84 -15.19 2.97
C GLY A 516 26.16 -14.57 4.20
N ARG A 517 26.88 -13.73 4.96
CA ARG A 517 26.31 -13.02 6.12
C ARG A 517 25.16 -12.11 5.74
N ILE A 518 25.31 -11.32 4.67
CA ILE A 518 24.24 -10.43 4.18
C ILE A 518 22.97 -11.21 3.83
N ARG A 519 23.10 -12.35 3.15
CA ARG A 519 21.97 -13.23 2.83
C ARG A 519 21.29 -13.72 4.11
N ASP A 520 22.06 -14.19 5.07
CA ASP A 520 21.51 -14.77 6.31
C ASP A 520 20.81 -13.70 7.17
N GLU A 521 21.38 -12.49 7.26
CA GLU A 521 20.76 -11.34 7.92
C GLU A 521 19.44 -10.93 7.24
N ARG A 522 19.43 -10.89 5.90
CA ARG A 522 18.20 -10.65 5.14
C ARG A 522 17.13 -11.71 5.45
N ASN A 523 17.50 -12.98 5.37
CA ASN A 523 16.55 -14.07 5.60
C ASN A 523 15.97 -14.02 7.01
N GLN A 524 16.76 -13.63 8.01
CA GLN A 524 16.28 -13.46 9.38
C GLN A 524 15.29 -12.28 9.49
N ALA A 525 15.60 -11.14 8.88
CA ALA A 525 14.70 -9.97 8.89
C ALA A 525 13.36 -10.29 8.21
N LEU A 526 13.39 -10.97 7.07
CA LEU A 526 12.19 -11.40 6.36
C LEU A 526 11.38 -12.43 7.16
N HIS A 527 12.06 -13.35 7.84
CA HIS A 527 11.39 -14.28 8.75
C HIS A 527 10.62 -13.54 9.85
N ASP A 528 11.27 -12.56 10.49
CA ASP A 528 10.66 -11.78 11.57
C ASP A 528 9.45 -10.97 11.08
N VAL A 529 9.56 -10.35 9.92
CA VAL A 529 8.46 -9.58 9.29
C VAL A 529 7.29 -10.50 8.96
N THR A 530 7.55 -11.62 8.28
CA THR A 530 6.49 -12.57 7.90
C THR A 530 5.82 -13.20 9.12
N ALA A 531 6.59 -13.56 10.14
CA ALA A 531 6.04 -14.09 11.38
C ALA A 531 5.07 -13.09 12.04
N THR A 532 5.47 -11.81 12.09
CA THR A 532 4.66 -10.76 12.73
C THR A 532 3.40 -10.45 11.90
N TRP A 533 3.52 -10.24 10.59
CA TRP A 533 2.38 -9.77 9.79
C TRP A 533 1.32 -10.85 9.59
N TYR A 534 1.72 -12.13 9.42
CA TYR A 534 0.77 -13.23 9.30
C TYR A 534 0.09 -13.64 10.63
N GLU A 535 0.35 -12.94 11.73
CA GLU A 535 -0.50 -13.05 12.92
C GLU A 535 -1.91 -12.48 12.69
N THR A 536 -2.02 -11.53 11.77
CA THR A 536 -3.29 -10.85 11.47
C THR A 536 -3.78 -11.07 10.05
N TRP A 537 -2.91 -11.45 9.12
CA TRP A 537 -3.24 -11.68 7.72
C TRP A 537 -3.43 -13.15 7.39
N PHE A 538 -4.39 -13.44 6.54
CA PHE A 538 -4.40 -14.73 5.85
C PHE A 538 -3.25 -14.79 4.85
N PRO A 539 -2.57 -15.95 4.76
CA PRO A 539 -1.53 -16.12 3.75
C PRO A 539 -2.16 -16.11 2.35
N ARG A 540 -1.57 -15.36 1.44
CA ARG A 540 -1.99 -15.30 0.05
C ARG A 540 -1.49 -16.53 -0.70
N VAL A 541 -2.30 -17.56 -0.74
CA VAL A 541 -1.94 -18.85 -1.34
C VAL A 541 -2.63 -19.04 -2.68
N ARG A 542 -1.94 -19.68 -3.63
CA ARG A 542 -2.49 -19.96 -4.98
C ARG A 542 -3.75 -20.81 -4.95
N GLN A 543 -3.89 -21.66 -3.96
CA GLN A 543 -5.04 -22.55 -3.81
C GLN A 543 -5.24 -22.95 -2.36
N ALA A 544 -6.46 -22.73 -1.84
CA ALA A 544 -6.91 -23.25 -0.56
C ALA A 544 -8.44 -23.36 -0.57
N ASN A 545 -8.98 -24.24 0.27
CA ASN A 545 -10.42 -24.40 0.45
C ASN A 545 -11.22 -24.68 -0.85
N GLY A 546 -10.58 -25.34 -1.82
CA GLY A 546 -11.18 -25.59 -3.13
C GLY A 546 -11.26 -24.38 -4.07
N ARG A 547 -10.65 -23.26 -3.68
CA ARG A 547 -10.62 -21.99 -4.42
C ARG A 547 -9.22 -21.72 -4.94
N ARG A 548 -9.15 -20.98 -6.02
CA ARG A 548 -7.89 -20.61 -6.68
C ARG A 548 -7.80 -19.09 -6.78
N LEU A 549 -6.68 -18.53 -6.35
CA LEU A 549 -6.34 -17.15 -6.61
C LEU A 549 -6.10 -16.96 -8.12
N ALA A 550 -6.83 -16.06 -8.75
CA ALA A 550 -6.54 -15.63 -10.10
C ALA A 550 -5.29 -14.76 -10.11
N ARG A 551 -4.54 -14.84 -11.20
CA ARG A 551 -3.39 -13.98 -11.45
C ARG A 551 -3.61 -13.20 -12.72
N ALA A 552 -3.26 -11.92 -12.68
CA ALA A 552 -3.24 -11.09 -13.86
C ALA A 552 -2.40 -11.72 -14.96
N PRO A 553 -2.87 -11.70 -16.21
CA PRO A 553 -2.02 -11.99 -17.34
C PRO A 553 -0.77 -11.11 -17.25
N GLN A 554 0.40 -11.71 -17.45
CA GLN A 554 1.66 -10.96 -17.46
C GLN A 554 1.83 -10.22 -18.78
N ASN A 555 0.89 -9.38 -19.13
CA ASN A 555 1.02 -8.51 -20.29
C ASN A 555 1.30 -7.08 -19.82
N PHE A 556 1.78 -6.33 -20.76
CA PHE A 556 2.23 -4.98 -20.55
C PHE A 556 1.10 -4.00 -20.14
N VAL A 557 -0.10 -4.16 -20.69
CA VAL A 557 -1.22 -3.26 -20.39
C VAL A 557 -1.75 -3.47 -18.98
N ASP A 558 -1.82 -4.73 -18.54
CA ASP A 558 -2.17 -5.06 -17.16
C ASP A 558 -1.07 -4.67 -16.18
N MET A 559 0.20 -4.73 -16.61
CA MET A 559 1.32 -4.16 -15.85
C MET A 559 1.27 -2.65 -15.75
N GLY A 560 0.66 -2.02 -16.69
CA GLY A 560 0.50 -0.58 -16.78
C GLY A 560 -0.56 -0.03 -15.85
N SER A 561 -1.55 -0.80 -15.42
CA SER A 561 -2.44 -0.38 -14.36
C SER A 561 -1.74 -0.51 -13.02
N SER A 562 -1.96 0.43 -12.13
CA SER A 562 -1.43 0.37 -10.78
C SER A 562 -1.82 -0.95 -10.10
N ASP A 563 -3.06 -1.38 -10.27
CA ASP A 563 -3.57 -2.62 -9.72
C ASP A 563 -2.90 -3.87 -10.32
N ALA A 564 -2.72 -3.91 -11.64
CA ALA A 564 -2.12 -5.05 -12.29
C ALA A 564 -0.63 -5.20 -12.01
N ALA A 565 0.09 -4.08 -11.93
CA ALA A 565 1.51 -4.09 -11.54
C ALA A 565 1.69 -4.66 -10.14
N ARG A 566 0.76 -4.40 -9.23
CA ARG A 566 0.77 -4.83 -7.84
C ARG A 566 0.34 -6.26 -7.64
N ARG A 567 -0.67 -6.74 -8.38
CA ARG A 567 -1.19 -8.10 -8.24
C ARG A 567 -0.20 -9.20 -8.54
N ARG A 568 0.92 -8.88 -9.14
CA ARG A 568 2.03 -9.81 -9.32
C ARG A 568 2.97 -9.87 -8.15
N GLN A 569 2.89 -8.86 -7.27
CA GLN A 569 3.78 -8.62 -6.16
C GLN A 569 3.00 -8.26 -4.89
N GLU A 570 2.06 -9.05 -4.59
CA GLU A 570 1.01 -8.81 -3.64
C GLU A 570 1.50 -8.90 -2.20
N GLY A 571 0.97 -8.01 -1.36
CA GLY A 571 1.24 -8.00 0.06
C GLY A 571 2.73 -7.85 0.38
N LEU A 572 3.18 -8.65 1.32
CA LEU A 572 4.57 -8.61 1.80
C LEU A 572 5.60 -8.94 0.71
N VAL A 573 5.25 -9.77 -0.27
CA VAL A 573 6.14 -10.12 -1.38
C VAL A 573 6.53 -8.90 -2.21
N TYR A 574 5.59 -7.98 -2.44
CA TYR A 574 5.87 -6.74 -3.14
C TYR A 574 6.96 -5.90 -2.45
N LEU A 575 6.93 -5.83 -1.13
CA LEU A 575 7.89 -5.05 -0.35
C LEU A 575 9.32 -5.60 -0.47
N ILE A 576 9.47 -6.91 -0.62
CA ILE A 576 10.79 -7.57 -0.67
C ILE A 576 11.28 -7.88 -2.09
N GLU A 577 10.42 -7.73 -3.12
CA GLU A 577 10.76 -8.12 -4.48
C GLU A 577 11.98 -7.38 -5.04
N ARG A 578 12.14 -6.09 -4.75
CA ARG A 578 13.30 -5.32 -5.19
C ARG A 578 14.60 -5.92 -4.71
N GLU A 579 14.62 -6.40 -3.49
CA GLU A 579 15.79 -7.07 -2.92
C GLU A 579 16.00 -8.43 -3.56
N PHE A 580 14.95 -9.20 -3.79
CA PHE A 580 15.06 -10.47 -4.51
C PHE A 580 15.46 -10.31 -5.98
N ALA A 581 15.07 -9.21 -6.62
CA ALA A 581 15.46 -8.90 -8.00
C ALA A 581 16.93 -8.47 -8.15
N LEU A 582 17.62 -8.14 -7.05
CA LEU A 582 19.03 -7.81 -7.07
C LEU A 582 19.84 -9.01 -7.63
N PRO A 583 20.69 -8.82 -8.67
CA PRO A 583 21.43 -9.90 -9.28
C PRO A 583 22.63 -10.36 -8.43
N PHE A 584 22.44 -10.43 -7.12
CA PHE A 584 23.48 -10.68 -6.15
C PHE A 584 24.02 -12.12 -6.23
N GLY A 585 23.17 -13.09 -6.50
CA GLY A 585 23.61 -14.48 -6.70
C GLY A 585 24.49 -14.65 -7.93
N GLU A 586 24.19 -13.94 -9.02
CA GLU A 586 25.04 -13.91 -10.21
C GLU A 586 26.38 -13.23 -9.93
N TRP A 587 26.33 -12.09 -9.24
CA TRP A 587 27.53 -11.35 -8.83
C TRP A 587 28.47 -12.23 -7.98
N VAL A 588 27.95 -12.94 -6.98
CA VAL A 588 28.72 -13.85 -6.12
C VAL A 588 29.37 -14.96 -6.95
N ARG A 589 28.64 -15.55 -7.91
CA ARG A 589 29.19 -16.57 -8.81
C ARG A 589 30.34 -16.02 -9.66
N GLN A 590 30.21 -14.80 -10.17
CA GLN A 590 31.26 -14.15 -10.96
C GLN A 590 32.51 -13.88 -10.13
N VAL A 591 32.36 -13.36 -8.90
CA VAL A 591 33.47 -13.16 -7.96
C VAL A 591 34.16 -14.49 -7.60
N GLN A 592 33.38 -15.54 -7.33
CA GLN A 592 33.92 -16.87 -7.06
C GLN A 592 34.70 -17.43 -8.26
N ASN A 593 34.19 -17.26 -9.47
CA ASN A 593 34.86 -17.70 -10.69
C ASN A 593 36.20 -16.94 -10.90
N ALA A 594 36.21 -15.63 -10.75
CA ALA A 594 37.44 -14.83 -10.82
C ALA A 594 38.46 -15.27 -9.77
N ARG A 595 38.01 -15.44 -8.52
CA ARG A 595 38.81 -15.95 -7.40
C ARG A 595 39.43 -17.32 -7.73
N ASN A 596 38.63 -18.26 -8.21
CA ASN A 596 39.07 -19.64 -8.49
C ASN A 596 40.02 -19.74 -9.70
N GLN A 597 39.79 -18.92 -10.72
CA GLN A 597 40.69 -18.84 -11.86
C GLN A 597 42.04 -18.24 -11.45
N TYR A 598 42.03 -17.13 -10.70
CA TYR A 598 43.25 -16.54 -10.16
C TYR A 598 44.02 -17.50 -9.26
N ALA A 599 43.34 -18.16 -8.32
CA ALA A 599 43.93 -19.15 -7.43
C ALA A 599 44.58 -20.30 -8.22
N SER A 600 43.90 -20.82 -9.27
CA SER A 600 44.43 -21.88 -10.11
C SER A 600 45.70 -21.47 -10.84
N THR A 601 45.77 -20.26 -11.35
CA THR A 601 46.95 -19.70 -12.03
C THR A 601 48.17 -19.65 -11.10
N HIS A 602 47.92 -19.39 -9.81
CA HIS A 602 48.95 -19.27 -8.78
C HIS A 602 49.11 -20.54 -7.91
N LYS A 603 48.51 -21.66 -8.33
CA LYS A 603 48.59 -22.96 -7.65
C LYS A 603 48.03 -22.95 -6.21
N LEU A 604 47.03 -22.11 -5.97
CA LEU A 604 46.30 -22.04 -4.71
C LEU A 604 45.00 -22.86 -4.79
N PRO A 605 44.44 -23.31 -3.65
CA PRO A 605 43.25 -24.12 -3.64
C PRO A 605 42.02 -23.35 -4.14
N LYS A 606 41.11 -24.03 -4.84
CA LYS A 606 39.81 -23.53 -5.19
C LYS A 606 38.88 -23.52 -3.98
N LYS A 607 37.89 -22.63 -3.99
CA LYS A 607 36.81 -22.57 -2.99
C LYS A 607 35.47 -22.62 -3.72
N GLU A 608 34.64 -23.56 -3.35
CA GLU A 608 33.26 -23.62 -3.82
C GLU A 608 32.33 -23.20 -2.69
N ILE A 609 31.40 -22.28 -2.98
CA ILE A 609 30.35 -21.88 -2.06
C ILE A 609 29.01 -22.19 -2.70
N GLN A 610 28.07 -22.61 -1.89
CA GLN A 610 26.67 -22.66 -2.28
C GLN A 610 26.03 -21.34 -1.84
N PHE A 611 25.58 -20.58 -2.80
CA PHE A 611 24.94 -19.30 -2.57
C PHE A 611 23.70 -19.18 -3.44
N ASP A 612 22.58 -19.08 -2.79
CA ASP A 612 21.30 -18.81 -3.43
C ASP A 612 20.68 -17.55 -2.80
N TRP A 613 20.63 -16.49 -3.58
CA TRP A 613 20.02 -15.25 -3.17
C TRP A 613 18.49 -15.32 -3.18
N GLN A 614 17.92 -16.19 -4.00
CA GLN A 614 16.49 -16.40 -4.16
C GLN A 614 15.92 -17.42 -3.16
N ASP A 615 16.76 -18.00 -2.30
CA ASP A 615 16.32 -19.00 -1.33
C ASP A 615 15.41 -18.37 -0.27
N THR A 616 14.14 -18.75 -0.30
CA THR A 616 13.10 -18.36 0.65
C THR A 616 12.75 -19.46 1.65
N SER A 617 13.51 -20.56 1.67
CA SER A 617 13.22 -21.74 2.50
C SER A 617 13.22 -21.45 4.00
N THR A 618 13.95 -20.42 4.42
CA THR A 618 14.03 -19.97 5.82
C THR A 618 12.94 -19.01 6.23
N LEU A 619 12.11 -18.54 5.30
CA LEU A 619 11.00 -17.64 5.64
C LEU A 619 9.93 -18.41 6.43
N HIS A 620 9.44 -17.78 7.48
CA HIS A 620 8.54 -18.39 8.46
C HIS A 620 7.29 -18.97 7.81
N SER A 621 6.74 -18.29 6.86
CA SER A 621 5.56 -18.82 6.22
C SER A 621 5.96 -19.55 4.94
N GLN A 622 5.76 -20.85 4.93
CA GLN A 622 5.55 -21.57 3.66
C GLN A 622 4.48 -20.86 2.78
N ALA A 623 3.76 -19.89 3.34
CA ALA A 623 2.85 -19.00 2.66
C ALA A 623 3.57 -18.15 1.61
N ILE A 624 4.68 -17.45 1.93
CA ILE A 624 5.44 -16.70 0.92
C ILE A 624 5.94 -17.62 -0.20
N ASN A 625 6.46 -18.79 0.13
CA ASN A 625 6.85 -19.77 -0.89
C ASN A 625 5.66 -20.29 -1.73
N ARG A 626 4.43 -20.10 -1.28
CA ARG A 626 3.22 -20.42 -2.03
C ARG A 626 2.68 -19.21 -2.82
N GLU A 627 3.05 -18.01 -2.41
CA GLU A 627 2.74 -16.77 -3.12
C GLU A 627 3.69 -16.52 -4.29
N LEU A 628 4.98 -16.81 -4.13
CA LEU A 628 6.00 -16.77 -5.19
C LEU A 628 5.85 -17.96 -6.17
#